data_f8c52be894c83302af8efe4931a7e71b
#
_entry.id   f8c52be894c83302af8efe4931a7e71b
#
_cell.length_a   1.000
_cell.length_b   1.000
_cell.length_c   1.000
_cell.angle_alpha   90.00
_cell.angle_beta   90.00
_cell.angle_gamma   90.00
#
_symmetry.space_group_name_H-M   'P 1'
#
loop_
_entity.id
_entity.type
_entity.pdbx_description
1 polymer ?
#
loop_
_entity_poly.entity_id
_entity_poly.type
_entity_poly.pdbx_seq_one_letter_code
_entity_poly.pdbx_strand_id
1 'polypeptide(L)'
;KQPQTVEPRSTDIFTYPLVHMTGHGNVFFSEEDAQNLRKYLISGGFLHIDDNYGMRPYIEKELKKVFPNQELQELPADHPIFSSAYNFPEGLPKIHEHDGERPQAFGITYENRLILLFTFESDLGDGWENAEVHNDPQQVREKALKMGANIVKYAFEN
;
A
#
# COMPACT_ATOMS: atom_id res chain seq x y z
N LYS A 1 0.25 13.47 16.50
CA LYS A 1 1.37 13.89 15.62
C LYS A 1 0.89 13.76 14.17
N GLN A 2 1.07 14.82 13.40
CA GLN A 2 0.77 14.75 11.97
C GLN A 2 1.78 13.84 11.27
N PRO A 3 1.36 13.12 10.19
CA PRO A 3 2.26 12.32 9.39
C PRO A 3 3.39 13.18 8.80
N GLN A 4 4.58 12.62 8.72
CA GLN A 4 5.69 13.28 8.05
C GLN A 4 5.71 12.87 6.58
N THR A 5 6.06 13.83 5.72
CA THR A 5 6.18 13.58 4.27
C THR A 5 7.64 13.37 3.91
N VAL A 6 7.90 12.39 3.07
CA VAL A 6 9.24 12.11 2.55
C VAL A 6 9.19 11.98 1.03
N GLU A 7 10.20 12.49 0.35
CA GLU A 7 10.32 12.33 -1.10
C GLU A 7 10.97 11.00 -1.47
N PRO A 8 10.54 10.34 -2.57
CA PRO A 8 11.10 9.03 -2.97
C PRO A 8 12.62 9.05 -3.20
N ARG A 9 13.17 10.18 -3.64
CA ARG A 9 14.60 10.34 -3.90
C ARG A 9 15.42 10.69 -2.68
N SER A 10 14.76 11.00 -1.55
CA SER A 10 15.45 11.44 -0.33
C SER A 10 16.08 10.28 0.42
N THR A 11 17.27 10.49 0.98
CA THR A 11 17.89 9.54 1.89
C THR A 11 17.11 9.41 3.20
N ASP A 12 16.27 10.38 3.54
CA ASP A 12 15.43 10.34 4.74
C ASP A 12 14.46 9.17 4.73
N ILE A 13 14.10 8.65 3.55
CA ILE A 13 13.19 7.50 3.43
C ILE A 13 13.72 6.28 4.21
N PHE A 14 15.04 6.13 4.30
CA PHE A 14 15.67 4.99 4.97
C PHE A 14 15.47 4.98 6.49
N THR A 15 14.97 6.07 7.07
CA THR A 15 14.66 6.14 8.51
C THR A 15 13.26 5.58 8.83
N TYR A 16 12.46 5.28 7.81
CA TYR A 16 11.09 4.79 7.98
C TYR A 16 10.98 3.33 7.59
N PRO A 17 10.51 2.45 8.49
CA PRO A 17 10.28 1.04 8.14
C PRO A 17 9.12 0.83 7.20
N LEU A 18 8.18 1.77 7.16
CA LEU A 18 6.99 1.75 6.32
C LEU A 18 6.73 3.15 5.77
N VAL A 19 6.48 3.24 4.47
CA VAL A 19 6.08 4.47 3.78
C VAL A 19 4.74 4.23 3.09
N HIS A 20 3.84 5.18 3.20
CA HIS A 20 2.52 5.15 2.59
C HIS A 20 2.42 6.17 1.47
N MET A 21 1.83 5.74 0.36
CA MET A 21 1.57 6.58 -0.81
C MET A 21 0.12 6.41 -1.26
N THR A 22 -0.55 7.52 -1.53
CA THR A 22 -1.90 7.50 -2.07
C THR A 22 -2.07 8.62 -3.09
N GLY A 23 -3.11 8.55 -3.91
CA GLY A 23 -3.39 9.59 -4.89
C GLY A 23 -4.51 9.22 -5.85
N HIS A 24 -4.76 10.16 -6.76
CA HIS A 24 -5.74 10.03 -7.84
C HIS A 24 -5.00 10.08 -9.18
N GLY A 25 -5.05 9.02 -9.97
CA GLY A 25 -4.52 9.00 -11.32
C GLY A 25 -3.00 9.06 -11.40
N ASN A 26 -2.47 10.09 -12.05
CA ASN A 26 -1.11 10.13 -12.54
C ASN A 26 -0.03 10.03 -11.45
N VAL A 27 0.85 9.05 -11.60
CA VAL A 27 2.06 8.86 -10.78
C VAL A 27 3.26 8.87 -11.71
N PHE A 28 4.31 9.56 -11.28
CA PHE A 28 5.57 9.59 -12.03
C PHE A 28 6.76 9.49 -11.09
N PHE A 29 7.65 8.55 -11.38
CA PHE A 29 8.95 8.45 -10.73
C PHE A 29 10.05 8.86 -11.71
N SER A 30 10.94 9.74 -11.29
CA SER A 30 12.19 9.97 -12.01
C SER A 30 13.08 8.73 -11.89
N GLU A 31 14.14 8.67 -12.68
CA GLU A 31 15.12 7.59 -12.54
C GLU A 31 15.76 7.59 -11.15
N GLU A 32 16.04 8.77 -10.61
CA GLU A 32 16.58 8.92 -9.25
C GLU A 32 15.59 8.41 -8.19
N ASP A 33 14.31 8.77 -8.32
CA ASP A 33 13.25 8.26 -7.45
C ASP A 33 13.21 6.72 -7.48
N ALA A 34 13.19 6.15 -8.68
CA ALA A 34 13.08 4.71 -8.87
C ALA A 34 14.29 3.96 -8.28
N GLN A 35 15.49 4.46 -8.49
CA GLN A 35 16.71 3.85 -7.95
C GLN A 35 16.73 3.89 -6.42
N ASN A 36 16.34 5.02 -5.84
CA ASN A 36 16.32 5.18 -4.39
C ASN A 36 15.23 4.32 -3.73
N LEU A 37 14.04 4.26 -4.34
CA LEU A 37 12.97 3.38 -3.88
C LEU A 37 13.40 1.91 -3.91
N ARG A 38 14.07 1.48 -4.98
CA ARG A 38 14.59 0.11 -5.06
C ARG A 38 15.54 -0.19 -3.90
N LYS A 39 16.51 0.68 -3.66
CA LYS A 39 17.46 0.52 -2.55
C LYS A 39 16.75 0.44 -1.21
N TYR A 40 15.78 1.32 -0.99
CA TYR A 40 14.98 1.34 0.22
C TYR A 40 14.25 0.01 0.44
N LEU A 41 13.55 -0.47 -0.58
CA LEU A 41 12.74 -1.69 -0.48
C LEU A 41 13.59 -2.94 -0.31
N ILE A 42 14.70 -3.04 -1.03
CA ILE A 42 15.63 -4.16 -0.92
C ILE A 42 16.31 -4.19 0.45
N SER A 43 16.59 -3.03 1.02
CA SER A 43 17.31 -2.92 2.29
C SER A 43 16.46 -3.11 3.54
N GLY A 44 15.16 -3.38 3.40
CA GLY A 44 14.27 -3.66 4.52
C GLY A 44 13.06 -2.75 4.63
N GLY A 45 12.92 -1.78 3.74
CA GLY A 45 11.75 -0.89 3.71
C GLY A 45 10.50 -1.60 3.20
N PHE A 46 9.36 -0.94 3.38
CA PHE A 46 8.06 -1.42 2.90
C PHE A 46 7.28 -0.22 2.36
N LEU A 47 6.73 -0.36 1.16
CA LEU A 47 5.89 0.68 0.54
C LEU A 47 4.46 0.19 0.40
N HIS A 48 3.51 0.87 1.04
CA HIS A 48 2.10 0.68 0.80
C HIS A 48 1.58 1.78 -0.13
N ILE A 49 1.02 1.37 -1.26
CA ILE A 49 0.37 2.26 -2.23
C ILE A 49 -1.13 1.97 -2.18
N ASP A 50 -1.93 2.98 -1.82
CA ASP A 50 -3.37 2.85 -1.76
C ASP A 50 -3.99 3.65 -2.91
N ASP A 51 -4.67 2.97 -3.82
CA ASP A 51 -5.34 3.61 -4.95
C ASP A 51 -6.61 4.29 -4.47
N ASN A 52 -6.58 5.61 -4.41
CA ASN A 52 -7.74 6.39 -4.09
C ASN A 52 -8.71 6.45 -5.27
N TYR A 53 -8.19 6.66 -6.48
CA TYR A 53 -8.95 6.52 -7.73
C TYR A 53 -8.01 6.64 -8.94
N GLY A 54 -8.06 5.67 -9.83
CA GLY A 54 -7.42 5.75 -11.15
C GLY A 54 -5.90 5.67 -11.18
N MET A 55 -5.25 5.18 -10.12
CA MET A 55 -3.79 5.05 -10.09
C MET A 55 -3.26 3.85 -10.88
N ARG A 56 -4.04 2.78 -10.99
CA ARG A 56 -3.54 1.47 -11.45
C ARG A 56 -2.76 1.52 -12.77
N PRO A 57 -3.27 2.13 -13.86
CA PRO A 57 -2.52 2.14 -15.11
C PRO A 57 -1.20 2.90 -15.04
N TYR A 58 -1.12 3.90 -14.17
CA TYR A 58 0.10 4.69 -13.98
C TYR A 58 1.08 3.97 -13.07
N ILE A 59 0.62 3.42 -11.95
CA ILE A 59 1.51 2.79 -10.97
C ILE A 59 2.16 1.52 -11.52
N GLU A 60 1.44 0.70 -12.29
CA GLU A 60 2.02 -0.49 -12.92
C GLU A 60 3.19 -0.11 -13.83
N LYS A 61 3.04 0.94 -14.61
CA LYS A 61 4.10 1.44 -15.50
C LYS A 61 5.28 2.00 -14.70
N GLU A 62 5.01 2.80 -13.68
CA GLU A 62 6.08 3.44 -12.90
C GLU A 62 6.86 2.44 -12.05
N LEU A 63 6.21 1.40 -11.53
CA LEU A 63 6.87 0.34 -10.77
C LEU A 63 7.84 -0.49 -11.62
N LYS A 64 7.65 -0.52 -12.94
CA LYS A 64 8.63 -1.14 -13.86
C LYS A 64 9.97 -0.41 -13.86
N LYS A 65 9.99 0.88 -13.54
CA LYS A 65 11.25 1.62 -13.37
C LYS A 65 11.98 1.20 -12.09
N VAL A 66 11.22 0.88 -11.04
CA VAL A 66 11.77 0.44 -9.76
C VAL A 66 12.25 -1.02 -9.86
N PHE A 67 11.41 -1.90 -10.40
CA PHE A 67 11.69 -3.33 -10.57
C PHE A 67 11.40 -3.78 -12.01
N PRO A 68 12.34 -3.58 -12.94
CA PRO A 68 12.12 -3.89 -14.36
C PRO A 68 11.77 -5.34 -14.66
N ASN A 69 12.22 -6.27 -13.82
CA ASN A 69 12.07 -7.71 -14.03
C ASN A 69 10.95 -8.32 -13.18
N GLN A 70 10.17 -7.51 -12.50
CA GLN A 70 9.05 -7.99 -11.67
C GLN A 70 7.76 -7.30 -12.05
N GLU A 71 6.66 -8.00 -11.83
CA GLU A 71 5.31 -7.47 -12.00
C GLU A 71 4.54 -7.58 -10.69
N LEU A 72 3.54 -6.71 -10.54
CA LEU A 72 2.60 -6.82 -9.43
C LEU A 72 1.86 -8.16 -9.55
N GLN A 73 1.87 -8.93 -8.47
CA GLN A 73 1.15 -10.20 -8.35
C GLN A 73 -0.02 -10.03 -7.41
N GLU A 74 -1.20 -10.50 -7.80
CA GLU A 74 -2.35 -10.48 -6.89
C GLU A 74 -2.06 -11.40 -5.70
N LEU A 75 -2.29 -10.88 -4.49
CA LEU A 75 -2.10 -11.65 -3.26
C LEU A 75 -3.35 -12.47 -2.98
N PRO A 76 -3.19 -13.79 -2.71
CA PRO A 76 -4.32 -14.62 -2.33
C PRO A 76 -4.82 -14.25 -0.93
N ALA A 77 -6.07 -14.58 -0.63
CA ALA A 77 -6.69 -14.24 0.66
C ALA A 77 -5.98 -14.90 1.86
N ASP A 78 -5.25 -15.98 1.64
CA ASP A 78 -4.48 -16.66 2.68
C ASP A 78 -3.06 -16.09 2.88
N HIS A 79 -2.70 -15.03 2.16
CA HIS A 79 -1.41 -14.38 2.37
C HIS A 79 -1.30 -13.88 3.82
N PRO A 80 -0.14 -14.04 4.48
CA PRO A 80 0.04 -13.67 5.89
C PRO A 80 -0.34 -12.22 6.25
N ILE A 81 -0.28 -11.29 5.29
CA ILE A 81 -0.65 -9.90 5.53
C ILE A 81 -2.13 -9.74 5.91
N PHE A 82 -2.99 -10.67 5.50
CA PHE A 82 -4.42 -10.64 5.83
C PHE A 82 -4.75 -11.26 7.19
N SER A 83 -3.77 -11.71 7.92
CA SER A 83 -3.96 -12.32 9.23
C SER A 83 -2.86 -11.97 10.25
N SER A 84 -2.01 -11.00 9.95
CA SER A 84 -0.87 -10.67 10.81
C SER A 84 -1.27 -10.15 12.19
N ALA A 85 -2.32 -9.35 12.29
CA ALA A 85 -2.87 -8.86 13.56
C ALA A 85 -4.34 -9.21 13.71
N TYR A 86 -5.11 -9.04 12.66
CA TYR A 86 -6.55 -9.34 12.59
C TYR A 86 -6.82 -10.23 11.39
N ASN A 87 -7.78 -11.14 11.53
CA ASN A 87 -8.07 -12.12 10.48
C ASN A 87 -9.05 -11.54 9.44
N PHE A 88 -8.60 -11.51 8.18
CA PHE A 88 -9.41 -11.18 7.01
C PHE A 88 -9.43 -12.38 6.08
N PRO A 89 -10.32 -13.36 6.32
CA PRO A 89 -10.32 -14.63 5.56
C PRO A 89 -10.66 -14.45 4.08
N GLU A 90 -11.30 -13.34 3.72
CA GLU A 90 -11.64 -13.03 2.33
C GLU A 90 -10.63 -12.07 1.66
N GLY A 91 -9.56 -11.71 2.36
CA GLY A 91 -8.55 -10.79 1.87
C GLY A 91 -8.90 -9.33 2.10
N LEU A 92 -8.49 -8.46 1.17
CA LEU A 92 -8.63 -7.01 1.31
C LEU A 92 -10.10 -6.58 1.47
N PRO A 93 -10.44 -5.82 2.53
CA PRO A 93 -11.79 -5.26 2.67
C PRO A 93 -12.01 -4.09 1.72
N LYS A 94 -13.26 -3.89 1.29
CA LYS A 94 -13.67 -2.73 0.52
C LYS A 94 -14.25 -1.67 1.45
N ILE A 95 -13.70 -0.46 1.40
CA ILE A 95 -14.12 0.65 2.25
C ILE A 95 -15.08 1.55 1.48
N HIS A 96 -14.70 1.98 0.28
CA HIS A 96 -15.54 2.80 -0.59
C HIS A 96 -15.78 2.13 -1.94
N GLU A 97 -16.91 2.49 -2.56
CA GLU A 97 -17.28 2.02 -3.89
C GLU A 97 -16.94 3.09 -4.93
N HIS A 98 -16.25 2.68 -6.01
CA HIS A 98 -15.96 3.57 -7.14
C HIS A 98 -16.51 3.01 -8.45
N ASP A 99 -15.93 1.90 -8.92
CA ASP A 99 -16.22 1.36 -10.25
C ASP A 99 -16.95 0.01 -10.21
N GLY A 100 -17.44 -0.42 -9.05
CA GLY A 100 -18.12 -1.71 -8.90
C GLY A 100 -17.20 -2.91 -8.97
N GLU A 101 -15.90 -2.70 -9.02
CA GLU A 101 -14.92 -3.78 -9.04
C GLU A 101 -14.63 -4.31 -7.63
N ARG A 102 -14.16 -5.55 -7.55
CA ARG A 102 -13.78 -6.14 -6.27
C ARG A 102 -12.48 -5.53 -5.73
N PRO A 103 -12.31 -5.45 -4.42
CA PRO A 103 -11.03 -5.03 -3.86
C PRO A 103 -9.96 -6.08 -4.15
N GLN A 104 -8.77 -5.61 -4.54
CA GLN A 104 -7.63 -6.46 -4.87
C GLN A 104 -6.36 -5.91 -4.22
N ALA A 105 -5.56 -6.79 -3.68
CA ALA A 105 -4.23 -6.47 -3.19
C ALA A 105 -3.20 -7.09 -4.13
N PHE A 106 -2.26 -6.28 -4.59
CA PHE A 106 -1.14 -6.70 -5.42
C PHE A 106 0.15 -6.45 -4.67
N GLY A 107 1.16 -7.24 -4.95
CA GLY A 107 2.43 -7.05 -4.28
C GLY A 107 3.64 -7.42 -5.11
N ILE A 108 4.78 -6.98 -4.61
CA ILE A 108 6.10 -7.40 -5.06
C ILE A 108 6.81 -8.03 -3.88
N THR A 109 7.34 -9.23 -4.09
CA THR A 109 8.05 -10.01 -3.06
C THR A 109 9.54 -10.07 -3.43
N TYR A 110 10.39 -9.87 -2.43
CA TYR A 110 11.84 -9.99 -2.56
C TYR A 110 12.38 -10.85 -1.43
N GLU A 111 13.09 -11.91 -1.78
CA GLU A 111 13.65 -12.88 -0.80
C GLU A 111 12.60 -13.36 0.22
N ASN A 112 11.45 -13.80 -0.30
CA ASN A 112 10.31 -14.30 0.48
C ASN A 112 9.62 -13.27 1.38
N ARG A 113 9.94 -12.00 1.26
CA ARG A 113 9.30 -10.91 2.00
C ARG A 113 8.51 -10.04 1.03
N LEU A 114 7.24 -9.77 1.35
CA LEU A 114 6.46 -8.75 0.65
C LEU A 114 7.08 -7.39 0.99
N ILE A 115 7.52 -6.65 -0.03
CA ILE A 115 8.17 -5.35 0.16
C ILE A 115 7.32 -4.19 -0.32
N LEU A 116 6.35 -4.47 -1.18
CA LEU A 116 5.44 -3.48 -1.73
C LEU A 116 4.04 -4.06 -1.79
N LEU A 117 3.07 -3.29 -1.32
CA LEU A 117 1.65 -3.63 -1.35
C LEU A 117 0.90 -2.52 -2.08
N PHE A 118 0.16 -2.88 -3.13
CA PHE A 118 -0.76 -1.99 -3.82
C PHE A 118 -2.19 -2.45 -3.55
N THR A 119 -2.97 -1.59 -2.90
CA THR A 119 -4.38 -1.86 -2.61
C THR A 119 -5.27 -1.10 -3.59
N PHE A 120 -6.13 -1.86 -4.28
CA PHE A 120 -6.95 -1.40 -5.41
C PHE A 120 -8.43 -1.59 -5.08
N GLU A 121 -9.25 -0.59 -5.40
CA GLU A 121 -10.71 -0.59 -5.19
C GLU A 121 -11.12 -0.79 -3.73
N SER A 122 -10.33 -0.25 -2.80
CA SER A 122 -10.60 -0.37 -1.35
C SER A 122 -10.74 0.98 -0.66
N ASP A 123 -9.85 1.95 -0.95
CA ASP A 123 -9.75 3.24 -0.24
C ASP A 123 -9.48 3.07 1.26
N LEU A 124 -8.51 2.25 1.60
CA LEU A 124 -8.13 2.03 3.00
C LEU A 124 -7.79 3.33 3.72
N GLY A 125 -7.02 4.20 3.06
CA GLY A 125 -6.58 5.46 3.64
C GLY A 125 -7.73 6.37 4.07
N ASP A 126 -8.83 6.38 3.30
CA ASP A 126 -10.00 7.16 3.64
C ASP A 126 -10.66 6.66 4.94
N GLY A 127 -10.65 5.36 5.15
CA GLY A 127 -11.18 4.77 6.38
C GLY A 127 -10.31 5.03 7.61
N TRP A 128 -9.05 5.46 7.43
CA TRP A 128 -8.15 5.82 8.52
C TRP A 128 -8.32 7.28 8.97
N GLU A 129 -8.97 8.10 8.16
CA GLU A 129 -9.23 9.49 8.48
C GLU A 129 -10.33 9.63 9.56
N ASN A 130 -10.45 10.81 10.15
CA ASN A 130 -11.50 11.08 11.13
C ASN A 130 -12.89 10.88 10.52
N ALA A 131 -13.86 10.44 11.36
CA ALA A 131 -15.20 10.11 10.91
C ALA A 131 -15.89 11.24 10.14
N GLU A 132 -15.57 12.49 10.47
CA GLU A 132 -16.20 13.66 9.86
C GLU A 132 -15.76 13.92 8.42
N VAL A 133 -14.61 13.37 8.00
CA VAL A 133 -14.04 13.63 6.67
C VAL A 133 -14.88 12.96 5.58
N HIS A 134 -15.20 11.67 5.77
CA HIS A 134 -15.94 10.87 4.78
C HIS A 134 -17.31 10.39 5.28
N ASN A 135 -17.67 10.67 6.53
CA ASN A 135 -18.90 10.20 7.18
C ASN A 135 -19.05 8.67 7.14
N ASP A 136 -17.94 7.95 7.25
CA ASP A 136 -17.94 6.49 7.21
C ASP A 136 -18.61 5.90 8.46
N PRO A 137 -19.40 4.83 8.30
CA PRO A 137 -19.91 4.07 9.45
C PRO A 137 -18.75 3.53 10.31
N GLN A 138 -18.98 3.43 11.61
CA GLN A 138 -17.97 2.92 12.55
C GLN A 138 -17.42 1.54 12.13
N GLN A 139 -18.29 0.64 11.67
CA GLN A 139 -17.90 -0.70 11.24
C GLN A 139 -16.91 -0.68 10.06
N VAL A 140 -17.13 0.23 9.12
CA VAL A 140 -16.25 0.40 7.95
C VAL A 140 -14.91 0.95 8.40
N ARG A 141 -14.90 1.95 9.27
CA ARG A 141 -13.67 2.53 9.82
C ARG A 141 -12.86 1.50 10.61
N GLU A 142 -13.53 0.65 11.39
CA GLU A 142 -12.87 -0.43 12.13
C GLU A 142 -12.19 -1.43 11.19
N LYS A 143 -12.83 -1.81 10.10
CA LYS A 143 -12.22 -2.69 9.09
C LYS A 143 -10.95 -2.06 8.49
N ALA A 144 -11.03 -0.79 8.12
CA ALA A 144 -9.88 -0.08 7.56
C ALA A 144 -8.72 0.01 8.56
N LEU A 145 -9.01 0.34 9.81
CA LEU A 145 -8.01 0.43 10.87
C LEU A 145 -7.37 -0.93 11.18
N LYS A 146 -8.16 -2.00 11.22
CA LYS A 146 -7.66 -3.36 11.43
C LYS A 146 -6.78 -3.82 10.29
N MET A 147 -7.16 -3.53 9.05
CA MET A 147 -6.30 -3.84 7.89
C MET A 147 -5.01 -3.00 7.91
N GLY A 148 -5.09 -1.75 8.31
CA GLY A 148 -3.93 -0.90 8.54
C GLY A 148 -2.98 -1.50 9.58
N ALA A 149 -3.52 -2.00 10.68
CA ALA A 149 -2.74 -2.69 11.70
C ALA A 149 -2.03 -3.94 11.15
N ASN A 150 -2.69 -4.69 10.28
CA ASN A 150 -2.09 -5.84 9.59
C ASN A 150 -0.89 -5.42 8.74
N ILE A 151 -1.02 -4.34 7.99
CA ILE A 151 0.04 -3.82 7.13
C ILE A 151 1.25 -3.39 7.98
N VAL A 152 1.00 -2.60 9.02
CA VAL A 152 2.05 -2.11 9.92
C VAL A 152 2.77 -3.28 10.59
N LYS A 153 2.04 -4.22 11.16
CA LYS A 153 2.63 -5.38 11.83
C LYS A 153 3.47 -6.22 10.86
N TYR A 154 2.94 -6.50 9.68
CA TYR A 154 3.69 -7.24 8.66
C TYR A 154 4.98 -6.53 8.29
N ALA A 155 4.93 -5.22 8.03
CA ALA A 155 6.08 -4.42 7.63
C ALA A 155 7.18 -4.40 8.70
N PHE A 156 6.79 -4.35 9.99
CA PHE A 156 7.74 -4.28 11.10
C PHE A 156 8.32 -5.64 11.51
N GLU A 157 7.62 -6.74 11.24
CA GLU A 157 8.03 -8.08 11.68
C GLU A 157 8.73 -8.90 10.56
N ASN A 158 8.72 -8.41 9.35
CA ASN A 158 9.27 -9.18 8.20
C ASN A 158 10.37 -8.41 7.40
#